data_bc683f48204669e50c2794bed0caafe6
#
_entry.id   bc683f48204669e50c2794bed0caafe6
#
_cell.length_a   1.000
_cell.length_b   1.000
_cell.length_c   1.000
_cell.angle_alpha   90.00
_cell.angle_beta   90.00
_cell.angle_gamma   90.00
#
_symmetry.space_group_name_H-M   'P 1'
#
loop_
_entity.id
_entity.type
_entity.pdbx_description
1 polymer ?
#
loop_
_entity_poly.entity_id
_entity_poly.type
_entity_poly.pdbx_seq_one_letter_code
_entity_poly.pdbx_strand_id
1 'polypeptide(L)'
;MHILALVPGGIGNQILFFPTLETLKQAYPDAAVDVITDPSTVGIYRIYPQVRRAIPFDFSDRNSLADWSNLLGVIREQEYEIVISTQSGWDIGLLLWLSGIPTRVGYAQGGNLFLSAAVAEPTSGYQAERYHVLTQGLGLNVPCPSPRLRIPRKDLEWAEAEQKLLGAKDNGYVLLYPQDGADLYPVQNWQILAQKLQERQPDLPILVVQTATGREVMAQLTQGGIQCGAVFPEQIGQLAALIAGATLFICPEGDILQLAVAVQTSTLALLGRGKPEQVLPSGDGVTSLQSATGKLADITPQQILDAIFEQR
;
A
#
# COMPACT_ATOMS: atom_id res chain seq x y z
N MET A 1 -21.44 -12.50 -13.93
CA MET A 1 -21.52 -12.00 -12.54
C MET A 1 -20.68 -10.74 -12.40
N HIS A 2 -21.23 -9.70 -11.77
CA HIS A 2 -20.53 -8.45 -11.52
C HIS A 2 -20.41 -8.24 -10.00
N ILE A 3 -19.20 -7.93 -9.54
CA ILE A 3 -18.90 -7.68 -8.14
C ILE A 3 -18.42 -6.24 -8.00
N LEU A 4 -18.95 -5.53 -7.00
CA LEU A 4 -18.51 -4.19 -6.64
C LEU A 4 -17.76 -4.26 -5.29
N ALA A 5 -16.65 -3.55 -5.17
CA ALA A 5 -15.98 -3.33 -3.90
C ALA A 5 -15.93 -1.82 -3.59
N LEU A 6 -16.24 -1.43 -2.36
CA LEU A 6 -16.01 -0.09 -1.84
C LEU A 6 -14.78 -0.12 -0.94
N VAL A 7 -13.70 0.51 -1.41
CA VAL A 7 -12.40 0.51 -0.72
C VAL A 7 -11.88 1.95 -0.63
N PRO A 8 -12.37 2.75 0.31
CA PRO A 8 -11.86 4.10 0.53
C PRO A 8 -10.44 4.09 1.11
N GLY A 9 -9.76 5.24 1.01
CA GLY A 9 -8.44 5.47 1.58
C GLY A 9 -7.30 5.35 0.57
N GLY A 10 -6.07 5.46 1.06
CA GLY A 10 -4.85 5.56 0.28
C GLY A 10 -4.48 4.31 -0.53
N ILE A 11 -3.38 4.40 -1.26
CA ILE A 11 -2.83 3.29 -2.08
C ILE A 11 -2.59 2.03 -1.21
N GLY A 12 -2.13 2.21 0.03
CA GLY A 12 -1.92 1.11 0.97
C GLY A 12 -3.20 0.32 1.23
N ASN A 13 -4.36 0.99 1.40
CA ASN A 13 -5.64 0.31 1.61
C ASN A 13 -6.05 -0.53 0.40
N GLN A 14 -5.77 -0.04 -0.81
CA GLN A 14 -6.04 -0.80 -2.03
C GLN A 14 -5.20 -2.08 -2.07
N ILE A 15 -3.89 -1.97 -1.79
CA ILE A 15 -2.97 -3.11 -1.76
C ILE A 15 -3.37 -4.12 -0.67
N LEU A 16 -3.76 -3.64 0.50
CA LEU A 16 -4.25 -4.47 1.61
C LEU A 16 -5.56 -5.20 1.27
N PHE A 17 -6.32 -4.71 0.28
CA PHE A 17 -7.53 -5.37 -0.21
C PHE A 17 -7.27 -6.38 -1.34
N PHE A 18 -6.09 -6.40 -1.97
CA PHE A 18 -5.76 -7.35 -3.05
C PHE A 18 -5.94 -8.82 -2.67
N PRO A 19 -5.58 -9.28 -1.45
CA PRO A 19 -5.88 -10.64 -1.02
C PRO A 19 -7.37 -11.00 -1.09
N THR A 20 -8.24 -10.05 -0.76
CA THR A 20 -9.69 -10.23 -0.87
C THR A 20 -10.12 -10.35 -2.34
N LEU A 21 -9.60 -9.49 -3.22
CA LEU A 21 -9.86 -9.56 -4.66
C LEU A 21 -9.37 -10.89 -5.26
N GLU A 22 -8.18 -11.35 -4.84
CA GLU A 22 -7.62 -12.64 -5.28
C GLU A 22 -8.56 -13.80 -4.92
N THR A 23 -9.03 -13.84 -3.67
CA THR A 23 -9.98 -14.85 -3.20
C THR A 23 -11.31 -14.79 -3.97
N LEU A 24 -11.81 -13.58 -4.25
CA LEU A 24 -13.03 -13.41 -5.06
C LEU A 24 -12.84 -13.93 -6.48
N LYS A 25 -11.70 -13.66 -7.11
CA LYS A 25 -11.40 -14.13 -8.47
C LYS A 25 -11.16 -15.63 -8.52
N GLN A 26 -10.64 -16.23 -7.46
CA GLN A 26 -10.51 -17.70 -7.38
C GLN A 26 -11.89 -18.37 -7.21
N ALA A 27 -12.75 -17.81 -6.39
CA ALA A 27 -14.11 -18.33 -6.17
C ALA A 27 -15.05 -18.07 -7.36
N TYR A 28 -14.86 -16.95 -8.05
CA TYR A 28 -15.69 -16.49 -9.17
C TYR A 28 -14.79 -16.08 -10.36
N PRO A 29 -14.19 -17.02 -11.09
CA PRO A 29 -13.20 -16.71 -12.14
C PRO A 29 -13.70 -15.78 -13.25
N ASP A 30 -14.98 -15.94 -13.63
CA ASP A 30 -15.62 -15.16 -14.70
C ASP A 30 -16.24 -13.86 -14.20
N ALA A 31 -16.18 -13.55 -12.91
CA ALA A 31 -16.74 -12.32 -12.39
C ALA A 31 -15.95 -11.10 -12.85
N ALA A 32 -16.65 -10.09 -13.32
CA ALA A 32 -16.09 -8.76 -13.53
C ALA A 32 -16.12 -7.98 -12.19
N VAL A 33 -14.95 -7.56 -11.72
CA VAL A 33 -14.83 -6.83 -10.46
C VAL A 33 -14.55 -5.36 -10.73
N ASP A 34 -15.39 -4.50 -10.17
CA ASP A 34 -15.18 -3.04 -10.15
C ASP A 34 -14.88 -2.58 -8.72
N VAL A 35 -14.11 -1.52 -8.60
CA VAL A 35 -13.76 -0.95 -7.28
C VAL A 35 -14.10 0.54 -7.27
N ILE A 36 -14.81 0.99 -6.24
CA ILE A 36 -14.97 2.42 -5.91
C ILE A 36 -13.88 2.78 -4.91
N THR A 37 -13.10 3.80 -5.23
CA THR A 37 -11.91 4.20 -4.47
C THR A 37 -11.66 5.70 -4.58
N ASP A 38 -10.80 6.24 -3.71
CA ASP A 38 -10.42 7.65 -3.77
C ASP A 38 -9.74 7.98 -5.12
N PRO A 39 -9.97 9.19 -5.69
CA PRO A 39 -9.46 9.56 -7.01
C PRO A 39 -7.94 9.41 -7.14
N SER A 40 -7.19 9.71 -6.08
CA SER A 40 -5.73 9.62 -6.04
C SER A 40 -5.19 8.19 -6.16
N THR A 41 -6.02 7.18 -5.89
CA THR A 41 -5.60 5.78 -5.82
C THR A 41 -5.98 4.95 -7.05
N VAL A 42 -6.77 5.50 -7.96
CA VAL A 42 -7.19 4.81 -9.21
C VAL A 42 -6.00 4.24 -9.98
N GLY A 43 -4.85 4.94 -9.91
CA GLY A 43 -3.63 4.55 -10.62
C GLY A 43 -3.08 3.17 -10.25
N ILE A 44 -3.32 2.70 -9.02
CA ILE A 44 -2.82 1.38 -8.57
C ILE A 44 -3.44 0.21 -9.36
N TYR A 45 -4.69 0.37 -9.81
CA TYR A 45 -5.40 -0.68 -10.55
C TYR A 45 -4.90 -0.88 -11.98
N ARG A 46 -4.04 0.04 -12.51
CA ARG A 46 -3.33 -0.18 -13.77
C ARG A 46 -2.31 -1.32 -13.70
N ILE A 47 -1.82 -1.60 -12.50
CA ILE A 47 -0.87 -2.68 -12.22
C ILE A 47 -1.53 -3.86 -11.51
N TYR A 48 -2.86 -3.84 -11.39
CA TYR A 48 -3.66 -4.94 -10.85
C TYR A 48 -4.82 -5.30 -11.82
N PRO A 49 -4.54 -6.06 -12.89
CA PRO A 49 -5.46 -6.27 -14.00
C PRO A 49 -6.69 -7.12 -13.67
N GLN A 50 -6.81 -7.65 -12.46
CA GLN A 50 -7.99 -8.42 -12.02
C GLN A 50 -9.20 -7.50 -11.76
N VAL A 51 -9.00 -6.20 -11.61
CA VAL A 51 -10.05 -5.19 -11.52
C VAL A 51 -10.36 -4.68 -12.92
N ARG A 52 -11.63 -4.77 -13.31
CA ARG A 52 -12.10 -4.30 -14.61
C ARG A 52 -12.12 -2.77 -14.69
N ARG A 53 -12.65 -2.12 -13.65
CA ARG A 53 -12.82 -0.67 -13.58
C ARG A 53 -12.60 -0.16 -12.16
N ALA A 54 -11.79 0.88 -12.02
CA ALA A 54 -11.68 1.66 -10.80
C ALA A 54 -12.52 2.95 -10.97
N ILE A 55 -13.49 3.16 -10.10
CA ILE A 55 -14.45 4.25 -10.12
C ILE A 55 -14.01 5.26 -9.05
N PRO A 56 -13.62 6.49 -9.43
CA PRO A 56 -13.21 7.49 -8.45
C PRO A 56 -14.41 8.03 -7.67
N PHE A 57 -14.30 8.07 -6.35
CA PHE A 57 -15.20 8.77 -5.46
C PHE A 57 -14.43 9.22 -4.21
N ASP A 58 -14.51 10.50 -3.89
CA ASP A 58 -13.83 11.05 -2.72
C ASP A 58 -14.68 10.84 -1.47
N PHE A 59 -14.34 9.83 -0.68
CA PHE A 59 -15.02 9.50 0.56
C PHE A 59 -14.67 10.48 1.72
N SER A 60 -13.59 11.23 1.59
CA SER A 60 -13.09 12.15 2.62
C SER A 60 -13.70 13.56 2.52
N ASP A 61 -14.26 13.89 1.36
CA ASP A 61 -14.89 15.20 1.13
C ASP A 61 -16.27 15.27 1.81
N ARG A 62 -16.74 16.49 2.01
CA ARG A 62 -18.13 16.76 2.47
C ARG A 62 -19.10 16.53 1.31
N ASN A 63 -19.37 15.29 1.02
CA ASN A 63 -20.26 14.90 -0.07
C ASN A 63 -21.69 15.43 0.17
N SER A 64 -22.22 16.12 -0.84
CA SER A 64 -23.61 16.53 -0.88
C SER A 64 -24.55 15.37 -1.20
N LEU A 65 -25.85 15.57 -0.99
CA LEU A 65 -26.85 14.57 -1.46
C LEU A 65 -26.77 14.33 -2.96
N ALA A 66 -26.33 15.33 -3.74
CA ALA A 66 -26.17 15.17 -5.19
C ALA A 66 -24.99 14.21 -5.50
N ASP A 67 -23.88 14.31 -4.79
CA ASP A 67 -22.70 13.44 -4.97
C ASP A 67 -23.07 11.97 -4.66
N TRP A 68 -23.74 11.75 -3.53
CA TRP A 68 -24.25 10.42 -3.18
C TRP A 68 -25.29 9.88 -4.19
N SER A 69 -26.15 10.76 -4.71
CA SER A 69 -27.13 10.39 -5.72
C SER A 69 -26.48 10.04 -7.06
N ASN A 70 -25.43 10.78 -7.45
CA ASN A 70 -24.63 10.49 -8.63
C ASN A 70 -23.89 9.13 -8.48
N LEU A 71 -23.26 8.90 -7.33
CA LEU A 71 -22.62 7.61 -7.07
C LEU A 71 -23.62 6.46 -7.15
N LEU A 72 -24.79 6.62 -6.53
CA LEU A 72 -25.86 5.64 -6.61
C LEU A 72 -26.31 5.39 -8.05
N GLY A 73 -26.39 6.44 -8.87
CA GLY A 73 -26.67 6.33 -10.30
C GLY A 73 -25.63 5.47 -11.02
N VAL A 74 -24.34 5.78 -10.82
CA VAL A 74 -23.23 5.00 -11.40
C VAL A 74 -23.25 3.54 -10.98
N ILE A 75 -23.57 3.24 -9.70
CA ILE A 75 -23.69 1.88 -9.21
C ILE A 75 -24.85 1.15 -9.91
N ARG A 76 -25.99 1.82 -10.09
CA ARG A 76 -27.20 1.24 -10.72
C ARG A 76 -27.09 1.03 -12.23
N GLU A 77 -26.18 1.74 -12.90
CA GLU A 77 -25.93 1.53 -14.34
C GLU A 77 -25.40 0.11 -14.64
N GLN A 78 -24.81 -0.54 -13.65
CA GLN A 78 -24.31 -1.92 -13.76
C GLN A 78 -25.14 -2.84 -12.87
N GLU A 79 -25.48 -4.00 -13.39
CA GLU A 79 -26.18 -5.03 -12.64
C GLU A 79 -25.20 -5.82 -11.76
N TYR A 80 -24.83 -5.25 -10.60
CA TYR A 80 -24.01 -5.94 -9.62
C TYR A 80 -24.84 -6.95 -8.82
N GLU A 81 -24.30 -8.15 -8.65
CA GLU A 81 -24.91 -9.18 -7.82
C GLU A 81 -24.35 -9.17 -6.39
N ILE A 82 -23.12 -8.73 -6.23
CA ILE A 82 -22.41 -8.68 -4.96
C ILE A 82 -21.77 -7.30 -4.78
N VAL A 83 -21.89 -6.75 -3.56
CA VAL A 83 -21.07 -5.63 -3.12
C VAL A 83 -20.40 -5.94 -1.78
N ILE A 84 -19.11 -5.58 -1.68
CA ILE A 84 -18.30 -5.70 -0.45
C ILE A 84 -17.81 -4.32 -0.08
N SER A 85 -18.00 -3.92 1.18
CA SER A 85 -17.51 -2.62 1.69
C SER A 85 -16.53 -2.84 2.84
N THR A 86 -15.34 -2.23 2.72
CA THR A 86 -14.38 -2.13 3.83
C THR A 86 -14.71 -0.99 4.79
N GLN A 87 -15.63 -0.12 4.41
CA GLN A 87 -16.12 0.96 5.24
C GLN A 87 -17.43 0.56 5.91
N SER A 88 -17.55 0.85 7.20
CA SER A 88 -18.76 0.69 8.00
C SER A 88 -19.44 2.05 8.21
N GLY A 89 -20.74 2.02 8.46
CA GLY A 89 -21.55 3.19 8.75
C GLY A 89 -22.98 3.02 8.27
N TRP A 90 -23.91 3.75 8.86
CA TRP A 90 -25.31 3.70 8.45
C TRP A 90 -25.53 4.30 7.06
N ASP A 91 -24.75 5.33 6.71
CA ASP A 91 -24.76 6.04 5.43
C ASP A 91 -24.30 5.14 4.28
N ILE A 92 -23.20 4.43 4.47
CA ILE A 92 -22.72 3.41 3.53
C ILE A 92 -23.72 2.26 3.43
N GLY A 93 -24.20 1.75 4.56
CA GLY A 93 -25.22 0.70 4.56
C GLY A 93 -26.46 1.11 3.79
N LEU A 94 -26.95 2.35 3.99
CA LEU A 94 -28.09 2.90 3.25
C LEU A 94 -27.80 3.02 1.75
N LEU A 95 -26.63 3.50 1.35
CA LEU A 95 -26.21 3.55 -0.06
C LEU A 95 -26.27 2.15 -0.69
N LEU A 96 -25.68 1.16 -0.01
CA LEU A 96 -25.68 -0.23 -0.49
C LEU A 96 -27.09 -0.80 -0.60
N TRP A 97 -27.96 -0.50 0.34
CA TRP A 97 -29.38 -0.94 0.28
C TRP A 97 -30.13 -0.26 -0.86
N LEU A 98 -29.95 1.06 -1.02
CA LEU A 98 -30.57 1.83 -2.11
C LEU A 98 -30.05 1.39 -3.48
N SER A 99 -28.84 0.85 -3.60
CA SER A 99 -28.30 0.36 -4.87
C SER A 99 -29.14 -0.78 -5.47
N GLY A 100 -29.87 -1.52 -4.64
CA GLY A 100 -30.65 -2.68 -5.06
C GLY A 100 -29.84 -3.95 -5.24
N ILE A 101 -28.52 -3.94 -4.94
CA ILE A 101 -27.65 -5.11 -5.04
C ILE A 101 -28.12 -6.17 -4.04
N PRO A 102 -28.38 -7.43 -4.46
CA PRO A 102 -28.95 -8.46 -3.59
C PRO A 102 -28.00 -8.88 -2.46
N THR A 103 -26.72 -9.10 -2.76
CA THR A 103 -25.72 -9.52 -1.77
C THR A 103 -24.86 -8.34 -1.36
N ARG A 104 -25.04 -7.88 -0.12
CA ARG A 104 -24.35 -6.71 0.45
C ARG A 104 -23.58 -7.13 1.68
N VAL A 105 -22.25 -7.19 1.56
CA VAL A 105 -21.33 -7.62 2.61
C VAL A 105 -20.62 -6.41 3.20
N GLY A 106 -20.54 -6.35 4.51
CA GLY A 106 -19.83 -5.31 5.25
C GLY A 106 -19.63 -5.70 6.71
N TYR A 107 -18.95 -4.84 7.47
CA TYR A 107 -18.76 -5.09 8.88
C TYR A 107 -20.03 -4.86 9.69
N ALA A 108 -20.19 -5.66 10.76
CA ALA A 108 -21.30 -5.62 11.69
C ALA A 108 -21.25 -4.38 12.61
N GLN A 109 -21.11 -3.18 12.03
CA GLN A 109 -21.02 -1.91 12.74
C GLN A 109 -21.89 -0.85 12.07
N GLY A 110 -22.88 -0.35 12.80
CA GLY A 110 -23.67 0.84 12.40
C GLY A 110 -24.60 0.71 11.20
N GLY A 111 -24.43 -0.29 10.34
CA GLY A 111 -25.19 -0.46 9.09
C GLY A 111 -25.86 -1.82 8.90
N ASN A 112 -25.92 -2.67 9.93
CA ASN A 112 -26.33 -4.08 9.84
C ASN A 112 -27.71 -4.30 9.19
N LEU A 113 -28.66 -3.41 9.44
CA LEU A 113 -30.02 -3.52 8.88
C LEU A 113 -30.06 -3.43 7.34
N PHE A 114 -29.06 -2.84 6.75
CA PHE A 114 -28.94 -2.62 5.30
C PHE A 114 -28.11 -3.70 4.60
N LEU A 115 -27.35 -4.49 5.35
CA LEU A 115 -26.51 -5.56 4.82
C LEU A 115 -27.29 -6.87 4.71
N SER A 116 -26.96 -7.68 3.71
CA SER A 116 -27.46 -9.06 3.61
C SER A 116 -26.56 -10.03 4.39
N ALA A 117 -25.29 -9.68 4.56
CA ALA A 117 -24.31 -10.42 5.36
C ALA A 117 -23.40 -9.43 6.12
N ALA A 118 -23.60 -9.38 7.43
CA ALA A 118 -22.80 -8.57 8.34
C ALA A 118 -21.71 -9.44 9.00
N VAL A 119 -20.46 -9.08 8.83
CA VAL A 119 -19.30 -9.82 9.33
C VAL A 119 -18.70 -9.07 10.52
N ALA A 120 -18.32 -9.80 11.57
CA ALA A 120 -17.63 -9.19 12.71
C ALA A 120 -16.26 -8.64 12.28
N GLU A 121 -16.00 -7.37 12.58
CA GLU A 121 -14.69 -6.78 12.29
C GLU A 121 -13.66 -7.25 13.32
N PRO A 122 -12.52 -7.83 12.90
CA PRO A 122 -11.43 -8.16 13.81
C PRO A 122 -10.84 -6.89 14.42
N THR A 123 -10.56 -6.94 15.72
CA THR A 123 -9.99 -5.80 16.47
C THR A 123 -8.46 -5.77 16.44
N SER A 124 -7.82 -6.83 15.97
CA SER A 124 -6.37 -7.01 15.90
C SER A 124 -5.97 -7.79 14.64
N GLY A 125 -4.68 -7.91 14.41
CA GLY A 125 -4.12 -8.61 13.25
C GLY A 125 -3.83 -7.68 12.09
N TYR A 126 -3.17 -8.23 11.07
CA TYR A 126 -2.77 -7.51 9.87
C TYR A 126 -3.99 -6.97 9.11
N GLN A 127 -3.93 -5.73 8.65
CA GLN A 127 -5.08 -5.06 8.04
C GLN A 127 -5.63 -5.80 6.81
N ALA A 128 -4.77 -6.48 6.03
CA ALA A 128 -5.25 -7.28 4.90
C ALA A 128 -6.13 -8.46 5.35
N GLU A 129 -5.77 -9.12 6.47
CA GLU A 129 -6.59 -10.19 7.06
C GLU A 129 -7.93 -9.64 7.55
N ARG A 130 -7.92 -8.43 8.12
CA ARG A 130 -9.15 -7.74 8.54
C ARG A 130 -10.08 -7.44 7.36
N TYR A 131 -9.55 -7.06 6.21
CA TYR A 131 -10.35 -6.90 4.99
C TYR A 131 -10.80 -8.24 4.43
N HIS A 132 -9.91 -9.24 4.46
CA HIS A 132 -10.18 -10.55 3.89
C HIS A 132 -11.32 -11.29 4.62
N VAL A 133 -11.52 -11.07 5.92
CA VAL A 133 -12.61 -11.70 6.69
C VAL A 133 -13.99 -11.40 6.08
N LEU A 134 -14.15 -10.31 5.32
CA LEU A 134 -15.40 -9.99 4.61
C LEU A 134 -15.82 -11.09 3.63
N THR A 135 -14.88 -11.90 3.11
CA THR A 135 -15.20 -13.03 2.24
C THR A 135 -16.08 -14.09 2.93
N GLN A 136 -16.04 -14.15 4.26
CA GLN A 136 -16.90 -15.03 5.06
C GLN A 136 -18.40 -14.70 4.87
N GLY A 137 -18.72 -13.43 4.60
CA GLY A 137 -20.09 -13.02 4.26
C GLY A 137 -20.62 -13.63 2.95
N LEU A 138 -19.74 -14.20 2.13
CA LEU A 138 -20.04 -14.96 0.92
C LEU A 138 -19.90 -16.48 1.12
N GLY A 139 -19.63 -16.94 2.35
CA GLY A 139 -19.37 -18.34 2.66
C GLY A 139 -17.95 -18.81 2.28
N LEU A 140 -17.05 -17.89 1.94
CA LEU A 140 -15.66 -18.21 1.56
C LEU A 140 -14.78 -18.17 2.82
N ASN A 141 -14.51 -19.34 3.39
CA ASN A 141 -13.72 -19.50 4.61
C ASN A 141 -12.32 -20.06 4.26
N VAL A 142 -11.52 -19.27 3.57
CA VAL A 142 -10.16 -19.61 3.17
C VAL A 142 -9.14 -18.71 3.89
N PRO A 143 -7.89 -19.16 4.10
CA PRO A 143 -6.84 -18.30 4.65
C PRO A 143 -6.61 -17.08 3.77
N CYS A 144 -6.27 -15.95 4.39
CA CYS A 144 -5.91 -14.74 3.65
C CYS A 144 -4.58 -14.98 2.90
N PRO A 145 -4.56 -14.87 1.57
CA PRO A 145 -3.30 -14.95 0.84
C PRO A 145 -2.43 -13.72 1.11
N SER A 146 -1.12 -13.85 0.96
CA SER A 146 -0.23 -12.69 1.05
C SER A 146 -0.51 -11.70 -0.08
N PRO A 147 -0.48 -10.39 0.18
CA PRO A 147 -0.59 -9.40 -0.88
C PRO A 147 0.49 -9.62 -1.94
N ARG A 148 0.09 -9.65 -3.21
CA ARG A 148 1.01 -9.80 -4.33
C ARG A 148 0.63 -8.87 -5.47
N LEU A 149 1.65 -8.35 -6.14
CA LEU A 149 1.50 -7.43 -7.23
C LEU A 149 2.36 -7.88 -8.42
N ARG A 150 1.80 -7.79 -9.62
CA ARG A 150 2.52 -8.11 -10.85
C ARG A 150 2.91 -6.83 -11.56
N ILE A 151 4.20 -6.55 -11.56
CA ILE A 151 4.71 -5.33 -12.18
C ILE A 151 4.67 -5.48 -13.71
N PRO A 152 4.10 -4.51 -14.45
CA PRO A 152 4.10 -4.51 -15.89
C PRO A 152 5.52 -4.44 -16.47
N ARG A 153 5.75 -5.13 -17.57
CA ARG A 153 7.06 -5.20 -18.22
C ARG A 153 7.66 -3.82 -18.55
N LYS A 154 6.82 -2.89 -19.01
CA LYS A 154 7.24 -1.52 -19.31
C LYS A 154 7.84 -0.78 -18.11
N ASP A 155 7.29 -1.05 -16.90
CA ASP A 155 7.75 -0.41 -15.68
C ASP A 155 9.05 -1.05 -15.17
N LEU A 156 9.23 -2.37 -15.39
CA LEU A 156 10.51 -3.06 -15.15
C LEU A 156 11.60 -2.54 -16.09
N GLU A 157 11.32 -2.43 -17.39
CA GLU A 157 12.26 -1.90 -18.39
C GLU A 157 12.68 -0.45 -18.08
N TRP A 158 11.73 0.37 -17.60
CA TRP A 158 12.04 1.72 -17.15
C TRP A 158 12.97 1.71 -15.91
N ALA A 159 12.66 0.90 -14.90
CA ALA A 159 13.49 0.80 -13.70
C ALA A 159 14.90 0.28 -14.00
N GLU A 160 15.04 -0.70 -14.89
CA GLU A 160 16.35 -1.20 -15.35
C GLU A 160 17.17 -0.11 -16.06
N ALA A 161 16.52 0.77 -16.85
CA ALA A 161 17.19 1.89 -17.49
C ALA A 161 17.70 2.92 -16.47
N GLU A 162 16.87 3.29 -15.47
CA GLU A 162 17.27 4.18 -14.37
C GLU A 162 18.41 3.60 -13.55
N GLN A 163 18.36 2.32 -13.22
CA GLN A 163 19.43 1.62 -12.48
C GLN A 163 20.77 1.68 -13.24
N LYS A 164 20.74 1.44 -14.54
CA LYS A 164 21.95 1.52 -15.38
C LYS A 164 22.53 2.94 -15.42
N LEU A 165 21.68 3.96 -15.55
CA LEU A 165 22.10 5.37 -15.57
C LEU A 165 22.75 5.78 -14.24
N LEU A 166 22.26 5.25 -13.11
CA LEU A 166 22.72 5.57 -11.77
C LEU A 166 23.83 4.65 -11.25
N GLY A 167 24.36 3.77 -12.10
CA GLY A 167 25.47 2.88 -11.76
C GLY A 167 25.10 1.70 -10.86
N ALA A 168 23.82 1.48 -10.61
CA ALA A 168 23.32 0.28 -9.96
C ALA A 168 23.40 -0.88 -10.95
N LYS A 169 24.48 -1.64 -10.86
CA LYS A 169 24.73 -2.83 -11.69
C LYS A 169 24.18 -4.09 -10.99
N ASP A 170 24.68 -5.24 -11.42
CA ASP A 170 24.26 -6.58 -10.95
C ASP A 170 24.30 -6.80 -9.42
N ASN A 171 24.95 -5.91 -8.67
CA ASN A 171 25.05 -5.97 -7.21
C ASN A 171 23.79 -5.43 -6.48
N GLY A 172 22.82 -4.88 -7.20
CA GLY A 172 21.64 -4.24 -6.61
C GLY A 172 21.90 -2.85 -6.06
N TYR A 173 21.06 -2.36 -5.18
CA TYR A 173 21.15 -1.03 -4.56
C TYR A 173 20.31 -0.96 -3.27
N VAL A 174 20.60 0.03 -2.44
CA VAL A 174 19.72 0.44 -1.34
C VAL A 174 18.78 1.53 -1.84
N LEU A 175 17.48 1.35 -1.68
CA LEU A 175 16.48 2.36 -2.02
C LEU A 175 15.96 3.02 -0.74
N LEU A 176 16.14 4.33 -0.64
CA LEU A 176 15.60 5.14 0.45
C LEU A 176 14.31 5.84 -0.02
N TYR A 177 13.28 5.75 0.81
CA TYR A 177 12.02 6.44 0.57
C TYR A 177 11.71 7.43 1.70
N PRO A 178 12.23 8.66 1.63
CA PRO A 178 11.83 9.73 2.54
C PRO A 178 10.41 10.16 2.20
N GLN A 179 9.43 9.69 2.99
CA GLN A 179 8.02 10.05 2.75
C GLN A 179 7.72 11.51 3.11
N ASP A 180 6.67 12.03 2.50
CA ASP A 180 6.09 13.32 2.88
C ASP A 180 5.00 13.10 3.94
N GLY A 181 4.77 14.08 4.81
CA GLY A 181 3.72 13.98 5.84
C GLY A 181 4.03 14.73 7.12
N ALA A 182 3.28 14.43 8.18
CA ALA A 182 3.39 15.11 9.45
C ALA A 182 4.45 14.53 10.40
N ASP A 183 4.66 13.20 10.35
CA ASP A 183 5.68 12.50 11.15
C ASP A 183 6.79 12.05 10.20
N LEU A 184 7.85 12.86 10.13
CA LEU A 184 8.96 12.65 9.22
C LEU A 184 10.16 12.04 9.96
N TYR A 185 10.83 11.10 9.29
CA TYR A 185 12.16 10.71 9.74
C TYR A 185 13.15 11.85 9.40
N PRO A 186 13.96 12.35 10.38
CA PRO A 186 14.73 13.55 10.20
C PRO A 186 15.77 13.47 9.04
N VAL A 187 15.89 14.55 8.29
CA VAL A 187 16.83 14.64 7.15
C VAL A 187 18.28 14.34 7.57
N GLN A 188 18.68 14.82 8.76
CA GLN A 188 19.99 14.54 9.34
C GLN A 188 20.22 13.07 9.62
N ASN A 189 19.16 12.36 10.04
CA ASN A 189 19.25 10.93 10.31
C ASN A 189 19.40 10.14 9.00
N TRP A 190 18.73 10.54 7.91
CA TRP A 190 18.93 9.98 6.57
C TRP A 190 20.38 10.18 6.11
N GLN A 191 20.98 11.37 6.38
CA GLN A 191 22.35 11.65 6.02
C GLN A 191 23.33 10.74 6.77
N ILE A 192 23.19 10.63 8.10
CA ILE A 192 24.04 9.76 8.91
C ILE A 192 23.92 8.30 8.46
N LEU A 193 22.68 7.85 8.19
CA LEU A 193 22.42 6.49 7.70
C LEU A 193 23.11 6.23 6.36
N ALA A 194 22.92 7.12 5.38
CA ALA A 194 23.51 6.98 4.05
C ALA A 194 25.04 6.98 4.10
N GLN A 195 25.64 7.87 4.89
CA GLN A 195 27.09 7.91 5.10
C GLN A 195 27.62 6.58 5.65
N LYS A 196 26.97 6.06 6.68
CA LYS A 196 27.39 4.80 7.32
C LYS A 196 27.18 3.57 6.41
N LEU A 197 26.11 3.57 5.60
CA LEU A 197 25.89 2.54 4.58
C LEU A 197 27.00 2.57 3.53
N GLN A 198 27.37 3.75 3.02
CA GLN A 198 28.44 3.91 2.04
C GLN A 198 29.81 3.51 2.61
N GLU A 199 30.10 3.84 3.88
CA GLU A 199 31.34 3.44 4.57
C GLU A 199 31.46 1.91 4.69
N ARG A 200 30.34 1.20 4.96
CA ARG A 200 30.33 -0.26 5.18
C ARG A 200 30.17 -1.06 3.88
N GLN A 201 29.50 -0.50 2.88
CA GLN A 201 29.24 -1.15 1.59
C GLN A 201 29.42 -0.15 0.43
N PRO A 202 30.68 0.23 0.11
CA PRO A 202 30.98 1.25 -0.89
C PRO A 202 30.55 0.85 -2.31
N ASP A 203 30.44 -0.44 -2.59
CA ASP A 203 30.05 -0.98 -3.90
C ASP A 203 28.53 -1.05 -4.10
N LEU A 204 27.72 -0.75 -3.07
CA LEU A 204 26.28 -0.81 -3.13
C LEU A 204 25.71 0.63 -3.26
N PRO A 205 25.21 1.01 -4.45
CA PRO A 205 24.67 2.35 -4.68
C PRO A 205 23.48 2.65 -3.77
N ILE A 206 23.37 3.91 -3.36
CA ILE A 206 22.21 4.42 -2.63
C ILE A 206 21.38 5.25 -3.59
N LEU A 207 20.10 4.88 -3.75
CA LEU A 207 19.12 5.62 -4.53
C LEU A 207 18.08 6.25 -3.60
N VAL A 208 17.67 7.47 -3.91
CA VAL A 208 16.68 8.23 -3.11
C VAL A 208 15.48 8.60 -3.98
N VAL A 209 14.31 8.16 -3.58
CA VAL A 209 13.07 8.54 -4.27
C VAL A 209 12.77 10.02 -4.01
N GLN A 210 12.50 10.75 -5.09
CA GLN A 210 12.32 12.20 -5.08
C GLN A 210 10.88 12.60 -4.74
N THR A 211 10.50 12.45 -3.47
CA THR A 211 9.37 13.14 -2.85
C THR A 211 9.75 14.60 -2.52
N ALA A 212 8.87 15.39 -1.89
CA ALA A 212 9.27 16.71 -1.40
C ALA A 212 10.41 16.59 -0.35
N THR A 213 10.24 15.70 0.63
CA THR A 213 11.26 15.38 1.65
C THR A 213 12.49 14.72 1.01
N GLY A 214 12.32 13.89 0.00
CA GLY A 214 13.40 13.25 -0.75
C GLY A 214 14.35 14.23 -1.41
N ARG A 215 13.83 15.35 -1.92
CA ARG A 215 14.65 16.43 -2.47
C ARG A 215 15.53 17.11 -1.40
N GLU A 216 14.98 17.32 -0.20
CA GLU A 216 15.73 17.86 0.93
C GLU A 216 16.82 16.89 1.38
N VAL A 217 16.51 15.60 1.49
CA VAL A 217 17.48 14.55 1.80
C VAL A 217 18.59 14.53 0.75
N MET A 218 18.28 14.52 -0.56
CA MET A 218 19.27 14.55 -1.62
C MET A 218 20.20 15.77 -1.55
N ALA A 219 19.63 16.96 -1.30
CA ALA A 219 20.44 18.18 -1.13
C ALA A 219 21.44 18.03 0.03
N GLN A 220 20.99 17.49 1.16
CA GLN A 220 21.81 17.26 2.34
C GLN A 220 22.91 16.22 2.09
N LEU A 221 22.57 15.10 1.41
CA LEU A 221 23.53 14.06 1.05
C LEU A 221 24.63 14.60 0.12
N THR A 222 24.24 15.36 -0.90
CA THR A 222 25.17 15.98 -1.85
C THR A 222 26.11 16.97 -1.17
N GLN A 223 25.58 17.82 -0.26
CA GLN A 223 26.42 18.74 0.54
C GLN A 223 27.39 17.99 1.45
N GLY A 224 27.01 16.83 1.96
CA GLY A 224 27.85 15.95 2.76
C GLY A 224 28.87 15.14 1.94
N GLY A 225 28.92 15.29 0.61
CA GLY A 225 29.82 14.54 -0.28
C GLY A 225 29.46 13.05 -0.42
N ILE A 226 28.24 12.65 -0.05
CA ILE A 226 27.76 11.26 -0.14
C ILE A 226 27.32 11.00 -1.58
N GLN A 227 27.83 9.92 -2.18
CA GLN A 227 27.45 9.50 -3.52
C GLN A 227 26.08 8.78 -3.49
N CYS A 228 25.09 9.37 -4.13
CA CYS A 228 23.75 8.81 -4.22
C CYS A 228 23.07 9.22 -5.52
N GLY A 229 22.12 8.40 -5.98
CA GLY A 229 21.32 8.66 -7.17
C GLY A 229 19.91 9.12 -6.80
N ALA A 230 19.37 10.10 -7.56
CA ALA A 230 17.98 10.54 -7.44
C ALA A 230 17.11 9.79 -8.44
N VAL A 231 15.98 9.23 -8.01
CA VAL A 231 15.00 8.55 -8.88
C VAL A 231 13.65 9.25 -8.84
N PHE A 232 13.00 9.37 -10.00
CA PHE A 232 11.78 10.14 -10.20
C PHE A 232 10.66 9.28 -10.81
N PRO A 233 10.11 8.31 -10.06
CA PRO A 233 8.99 7.51 -10.57
C PRO A 233 7.74 8.38 -10.70
N GLU A 234 7.22 8.53 -11.92
CA GLU A 234 6.00 9.29 -12.20
C GLU A 234 4.73 8.46 -11.96
N GLN A 235 4.86 7.13 -12.03
CA GLN A 235 3.76 6.20 -11.88
C GLN A 235 4.06 5.19 -10.78
N ILE A 236 3.01 4.72 -10.12
CA ILE A 236 3.13 3.73 -9.05
C ILE A 236 3.79 2.42 -9.52
N GLY A 237 3.61 2.03 -10.79
CA GLY A 237 4.24 0.85 -11.38
C GLY A 237 5.76 1.00 -11.49
N GLN A 238 6.25 2.21 -11.82
CA GLN A 238 7.68 2.52 -11.85
C GLN A 238 8.28 2.47 -10.44
N LEU A 239 7.57 3.01 -9.44
CA LEU A 239 8.01 2.92 -8.04
C LEU A 239 8.02 1.47 -7.57
N ALA A 240 7.01 0.68 -7.90
CA ALA A 240 6.96 -0.75 -7.59
C ALA A 240 8.15 -1.50 -8.22
N ALA A 241 8.52 -1.16 -9.46
CA ALA A 241 9.65 -1.76 -10.16
C ALA A 241 11.02 -1.40 -9.52
N LEU A 242 11.18 -0.14 -9.10
CA LEU A 242 12.37 0.28 -8.34
C LEU A 242 12.45 -0.45 -6.98
N ILE A 243 11.34 -0.57 -6.26
CA ILE A 243 11.32 -1.29 -4.99
C ILE A 243 11.68 -2.76 -5.21
N ALA A 244 11.07 -3.42 -6.22
CA ALA A 244 11.31 -4.84 -6.52
C ALA A 244 12.77 -5.14 -6.92
N GLY A 245 13.48 -4.20 -7.52
CA GLY A 245 14.89 -4.33 -7.90
C GLY A 245 15.87 -3.99 -6.77
N ALA A 246 15.41 -3.45 -5.64
CA ALA A 246 16.28 -3.07 -4.54
C ALA A 246 16.76 -4.30 -3.75
N THR A 247 18.04 -4.29 -3.36
CA THR A 247 18.59 -5.27 -2.40
C THR A 247 18.05 -5.02 -0.99
N LEU A 248 17.85 -3.75 -0.67
CA LEU A 248 17.23 -3.31 0.57
C LEU A 248 16.41 -2.06 0.32
N PHE A 249 15.18 -2.07 0.75
CA PHE A 249 14.29 -0.92 0.75
C PHE A 249 14.12 -0.40 2.19
N ILE A 250 14.30 0.90 2.41
CA ILE A 250 14.13 1.53 3.72
C ILE A 250 13.05 2.61 3.60
N CYS A 251 11.97 2.45 4.33
CA CYS A 251 10.85 3.39 4.31
C CYS A 251 10.19 3.52 5.69
N PRO A 252 9.60 4.68 5.99
CA PRO A 252 8.66 4.82 7.10
C PRO A 252 7.36 4.06 6.88
N GLU A 253 6.57 3.89 7.96
CA GLU A 253 5.21 3.36 7.88
C GLU A 253 4.34 4.22 6.94
N GLY A 254 3.48 3.56 6.14
CA GLY A 254 2.58 4.25 5.22
C GLY A 254 2.22 3.39 4.01
N ASP A 255 1.62 4.03 3.01
CA ASP A 255 1.10 3.37 1.80
C ASP A 255 2.18 2.62 1.03
N ILE A 256 3.39 3.18 0.95
CA ILE A 256 4.49 2.62 0.16
C ILE A 256 5.15 1.41 0.84
N LEU A 257 5.03 1.31 2.16
CA LEU A 257 5.40 0.08 2.86
C LEU A 257 4.57 -1.12 2.37
N GLN A 258 3.25 -0.93 2.15
CA GLN A 258 2.40 -1.98 1.62
C GLN A 258 2.75 -2.36 0.17
N LEU A 259 3.24 -1.40 -0.61
CA LEU A 259 3.75 -1.68 -1.96
C LEU A 259 5.00 -2.58 -1.90
N ALA A 260 5.92 -2.31 -0.98
CA ALA A 260 7.11 -3.13 -0.76
C ALA A 260 6.76 -4.56 -0.31
N VAL A 261 5.78 -4.70 0.59
CA VAL A 261 5.23 -6.00 0.99
C VAL A 261 4.68 -6.76 -0.22
N ALA A 262 3.90 -6.08 -1.08
CA ALA A 262 3.25 -6.72 -2.23
C ALA A 262 4.22 -7.13 -3.35
N VAL A 263 5.36 -6.46 -3.49
CA VAL A 263 6.43 -6.85 -4.42
C VAL A 263 7.49 -7.74 -3.78
N GLN A 264 7.34 -8.07 -2.49
CA GLN A 264 8.17 -9.03 -1.75
C GLN A 264 9.66 -8.66 -1.68
N THR A 265 9.96 -7.37 -1.54
CA THR A 265 11.33 -6.86 -1.40
C THR A 265 11.78 -6.90 0.05
N SER A 266 13.07 -7.25 0.29
CA SER A 266 13.69 -7.11 1.60
C SER A 266 13.56 -5.66 2.08
N THR A 267 12.78 -5.44 3.14
CA THR A 267 12.38 -4.11 3.57
C THR A 267 12.67 -3.90 5.04
N LEU A 268 13.25 -2.76 5.37
CA LEU A 268 13.33 -2.25 6.73
C LEU A 268 12.30 -1.13 6.92
N ALA A 269 11.25 -1.44 7.65
CA ALA A 269 10.15 -0.52 7.95
C ALA A 269 10.45 0.27 9.23
N LEU A 270 10.35 1.60 9.16
CA LEU A 270 10.45 2.48 10.35
C LEU A 270 9.03 2.78 10.82
N LEU A 271 8.65 2.27 11.98
CA LEU A 271 7.31 2.40 12.53
C LEU A 271 7.27 3.43 13.65
N GLY A 272 6.41 4.43 13.50
CA GLY A 272 6.11 5.41 14.52
C GLY A 272 5.04 4.89 15.49
N ARG A 273 3.78 5.11 15.16
CA ARG A 273 2.62 4.70 15.98
C ARG A 273 2.00 3.37 15.57
N GLY A 274 2.20 2.97 14.32
CA GLY A 274 1.67 1.73 13.79
C GLY A 274 2.29 0.52 14.50
N LYS A 275 1.48 -0.45 14.88
CA LYS A 275 1.97 -1.68 15.49
C LYS A 275 2.38 -2.68 14.40
N PRO A 276 3.53 -3.35 14.52
CA PRO A 276 4.00 -4.29 13.50
C PRO A 276 2.92 -5.30 13.09
N GLU A 277 2.22 -5.89 14.04
CA GLU A 277 1.17 -6.89 13.79
C GLU A 277 -0.07 -6.36 13.05
N GLN A 278 -0.22 -5.03 12.93
CA GLN A 278 -1.33 -4.40 12.20
C GLN A 278 -0.92 -3.97 10.80
N VAL A 279 0.34 -3.59 10.62
CA VAL A 279 0.85 -3.01 9.36
C VAL A 279 1.68 -3.97 8.53
N LEU A 280 2.12 -5.09 9.11
CA LEU A 280 2.96 -6.08 8.42
C LEU A 280 2.32 -7.47 8.49
N PRO A 281 2.46 -8.28 7.42
CA PRO A 281 2.07 -9.68 7.46
C PRO A 281 3.00 -10.46 8.40
N SER A 282 2.49 -11.56 8.95
CA SER A 282 3.33 -12.52 9.65
C SER A 282 4.20 -13.27 8.63
N GLY A 283 5.52 -13.23 8.77
CA GLY A 283 6.44 -13.94 7.88
C GLY A 283 7.75 -13.20 7.62
N ASP A 284 8.62 -13.84 6.82
CA ASP A 284 9.95 -13.33 6.48
C ASP A 284 9.91 -12.28 5.36
N GLY A 285 10.94 -11.41 5.34
CA GLY A 285 11.18 -10.44 4.26
C GLY A 285 10.97 -8.98 4.64
N VAL A 286 10.22 -8.69 5.72
CA VAL A 286 10.09 -7.32 6.24
C VAL A 286 10.52 -7.28 7.69
N THR A 287 11.61 -6.57 7.94
CA THR A 287 12.06 -6.22 9.30
C THR A 287 11.47 -4.87 9.69
N SER A 288 11.08 -4.69 10.95
CA SER A 288 10.58 -3.40 11.42
C SER A 288 11.32 -2.91 12.65
N LEU A 289 11.50 -1.60 12.72
CA LEU A 289 11.96 -0.90 13.92
C LEU A 289 10.82 -0.02 14.43
N GLN A 290 10.37 -0.33 15.64
CA GLN A 290 9.30 0.39 16.32
C GLN A 290 9.87 1.51 17.18
N SER A 291 9.40 2.74 16.99
CA SER A 291 9.70 3.84 17.91
C SER A 291 9.11 3.60 19.30
N ALA A 292 9.91 3.83 20.33
CA ALA A 292 9.45 3.71 21.72
C ALA A 292 8.44 4.80 22.11
N THR A 293 8.45 5.95 21.45
CA THR A 293 7.59 7.11 21.77
C THR A 293 6.47 7.31 20.76
N GLY A 294 6.48 6.55 19.66
CA GLY A 294 5.56 6.72 18.55
C GLY A 294 5.96 7.82 17.56
N LYS A 295 7.18 8.37 17.66
CA LYS A 295 7.72 9.34 16.70
C LYS A 295 8.87 8.72 15.91
N LEU A 296 8.84 8.85 14.58
CA LEU A 296 9.92 8.34 13.72
C LEU A 296 11.29 8.94 14.06
N ALA A 297 11.32 10.20 14.52
CA ALA A 297 12.55 10.89 14.89
C ALA A 297 13.36 10.22 16.00
N ASP A 298 12.72 9.37 16.82
CA ASP A 298 13.39 8.69 17.94
C ASP A 298 14.06 7.37 17.53
N ILE A 299 13.82 6.92 16.31
CA ILE A 299 14.58 5.80 15.72
C ILE A 299 15.94 6.32 15.30
N THR A 300 17.00 5.83 15.95
CA THR A 300 18.34 6.30 15.64
C THR A 300 18.92 5.64 14.40
N PRO A 301 19.79 6.31 13.61
CA PRO A 301 20.52 5.68 12.51
C PRO A 301 21.31 4.43 12.93
N GLN A 302 21.81 4.39 14.18
CA GLN A 302 22.54 3.23 14.68
C GLN A 302 21.61 2.00 14.83
N GLN A 303 20.40 2.16 15.34
CA GLN A 303 19.43 1.07 15.42
C GLN A 303 19.09 0.50 14.04
N ILE A 304 18.99 1.37 13.02
CA ILE A 304 18.77 0.95 11.63
C ILE A 304 19.96 0.12 11.13
N LEU A 305 21.18 0.57 11.38
CA LEU A 305 22.40 -0.14 10.96
C LEU A 305 22.53 -1.50 11.67
N ASP A 306 22.24 -1.53 12.96
CA ASP A 306 22.29 -2.78 13.74
C ASP A 306 21.26 -3.78 13.18
N ALA A 307 20.01 -3.33 12.87
CA ALA A 307 19.01 -4.18 12.27
C ALA A 307 19.40 -4.70 10.85
N ILE A 308 20.18 -3.92 10.07
CA ILE A 308 20.63 -4.34 8.75
C ILE A 308 21.78 -5.36 8.83
N PHE A 309 22.70 -5.16 9.77
CA PHE A 309 23.98 -5.88 9.79
C PHE A 309 24.09 -6.98 10.87
N GLU A 310 23.28 -6.92 11.94
CA GLU A 310 23.31 -7.89 13.04
C GLU A 310 22.33 -9.07 12.88
N GLN A 311 21.41 -9.00 11.91
CA GLN A 311 20.46 -10.09 11.61
C GLN A 311 20.99 -11.10 10.56
N ARG A 312 22.31 -11.14 10.34
CA ARG A 312 22.94 -12.13 9.46
C ARG A 312 23.47 -13.33 10.21
#